data_732767e3d0b655a35949abab4169d5c0
#
_entry.id   732767e3d0b655a35949abab4169d5c0
#
_cell.length_a   1.000
_cell.length_b   1.000
_cell.length_c   1.000
_cell.angle_alpha   90.00
_cell.angle_beta   90.00
_cell.angle_gamma   90.00
#
_symmetry.space_group_name_H-M   'P 1'
#
loop_
_entity.id
_entity.type
_entity.pdbx_description
1 polymer ?
#
loop_
_entity_poly.entity_id
_entity_poly.type
_entity_poly.pdbx_seq_one_letter_code
_entity_poly.pdbx_strand_id
1 'polypeptide(L)'
;MNSTKLISMFFTAICLFLTSCKDTKKMEYVLILHGGAGALAAEATNDSLQQAYTSVLEAARDSGIKILAAGGSSMDAVEKVINMLEDCPLFNAGKGACYNFEGRVSLDASIMDGSDLKAGAVAGVGDIKNPISAARKVLTSSPYVMLSGKGASEFAKLQGLKIEDSSYFFTERQWKAHIAGLESKKLGTVGCVALDKRGNLAAGTSTGGMMNKKWGRIGDSPVIGAGTYANNKTCAVSCTGTGEFFIRLSVARDMSAMIEYKKSDIQSAADEIIQKKLGELNGQGGLIGLDSKGKAAISFNTPGMFRAYGDSNGKKFSGIFK
;
A
#
# COMPACT_ATOMS: atom_id res chain seq x y z
N MET A 1 91.31 -14.02 -10.96
CA MET A 1 90.68 -12.83 -11.45
C MET A 1 89.27 -13.22 -11.76
N ASN A 2 88.47 -13.43 -10.72
CA ASN A 2 87.12 -13.99 -10.78
C ASN A 2 86.08 -12.99 -10.39
N SER A 3 85.19 -12.66 -11.30
CA SER A 3 84.01 -11.88 -11.10
C SER A 3 82.87 -12.76 -10.65
N THR A 4 82.46 -12.68 -9.39
CA THR A 4 81.29 -13.34 -8.83
C THR A 4 80.07 -12.48 -9.10
N LYS A 5 79.12 -13.03 -9.91
CA LYS A 5 77.82 -12.41 -10.15
C LYS A 5 76.90 -12.66 -8.98
N LEU A 6 76.45 -11.56 -8.37
CA LEU A 6 75.40 -11.54 -7.35
C LEU A 6 74.04 -11.61 -8.05
N ILE A 7 73.28 -12.71 -7.85
CA ILE A 7 71.93 -12.88 -8.35
C ILE A 7 71.01 -12.37 -7.23
N SER A 8 70.39 -11.21 -7.46
CA SER A 8 69.31 -10.68 -6.62
C SER A 8 67.99 -11.34 -6.97
N MET A 9 67.46 -12.16 -6.06
CA MET A 9 66.13 -12.74 -6.14
C MET A 9 65.12 -11.72 -5.67
N PHE A 10 64.42 -11.10 -6.61
CA PHE A 10 63.20 -10.33 -6.31
C PHE A 10 62.04 -11.27 -6.00
N PHE A 11 61.67 -11.37 -4.73
CA PHE A 11 60.41 -12.00 -4.31
C PHE A 11 59.28 -11.00 -4.52
N THR A 12 58.49 -11.17 -5.59
CA THR A 12 57.30 -10.42 -5.83
C THR A 12 56.18 -11.05 -5.00
N ALA A 13 55.86 -10.45 -3.85
CA ALA A 13 54.69 -10.84 -3.07
C ALA A 13 53.41 -10.37 -3.79
N ILE A 14 52.73 -11.28 -4.46
CA ILE A 14 51.38 -11.04 -4.99
C ILE A 14 50.43 -11.10 -3.80
N CYS A 15 50.06 -9.90 -3.26
CA CYS A 15 48.89 -9.77 -2.37
C CYS A 15 47.61 -10.03 -3.18
N LEU A 16 47.08 -11.23 -3.11
CA LEU A 16 45.72 -11.54 -3.52
C LEU A 16 44.76 -10.81 -2.55
N PHE A 17 44.31 -9.62 -2.91
CA PHE A 17 43.13 -9.02 -2.34
C PHE A 17 41.92 -9.89 -2.73
N LEU A 18 41.55 -10.82 -1.87
CA LEU A 18 40.25 -11.44 -1.90
C LEU A 18 39.21 -10.33 -1.52
N THR A 19 38.79 -9.56 -2.51
CA THR A 19 37.58 -8.78 -2.39
C THR A 19 36.44 -9.77 -2.21
N SER A 20 36.05 -9.98 -0.96
CA SER A 20 34.79 -10.64 -0.63
C SER A 20 33.67 -9.80 -1.22
N CYS A 21 33.30 -10.07 -2.47
CA CYS A 21 32.03 -9.64 -3.00
C CYS A 21 30.98 -10.24 -2.06
N LYS A 22 30.43 -9.44 -1.15
CA LYS A 22 29.15 -9.79 -0.54
C LYS A 22 28.17 -9.86 -1.70
N ASP A 23 27.88 -11.07 -2.16
CA ASP A 23 26.76 -11.34 -3.04
C ASP A 23 25.52 -10.81 -2.32
N THR A 24 25.12 -9.59 -2.65
CA THR A 24 23.83 -9.07 -2.23
C THR A 24 22.80 -9.92 -2.98
N LYS A 25 22.28 -10.92 -2.28
CA LYS A 25 21.27 -11.83 -2.81
C LYS A 25 20.18 -10.98 -3.45
N LYS A 26 19.98 -11.16 -4.77
CA LYS A 26 19.00 -10.39 -5.53
C LYS A 26 17.63 -10.53 -4.88
N MET A 27 16.94 -9.42 -4.66
CA MET A 27 15.59 -9.41 -4.13
C MET A 27 14.68 -10.15 -5.12
N GLU A 28 14.07 -11.26 -4.68
CA GLU A 28 13.19 -12.06 -5.52
C GLU A 28 11.73 -11.58 -5.42
N TYR A 29 11.31 -11.23 -4.22
CA TYR A 29 9.97 -10.70 -3.95
C TYR A 29 9.99 -9.80 -2.71
N VAL A 30 9.08 -8.85 -2.71
CA VAL A 30 8.90 -7.88 -1.61
C VAL A 30 7.43 -7.56 -1.46
N LEU A 31 7.01 -7.31 -0.23
CA LEU A 31 5.68 -6.81 0.09
C LEU A 31 5.78 -5.75 1.19
N ILE A 32 5.04 -4.67 0.99
CA ILE A 32 4.82 -3.66 2.02
C ILE A 32 3.34 -3.28 2.05
N LEU A 33 2.79 -3.10 3.24
CA LEU A 33 1.40 -2.72 3.45
C LEU A 33 1.29 -1.58 4.45
N HIS A 34 0.18 -0.85 4.38
CA HIS A 34 -0.22 0.12 5.39
C HIS A 34 -1.65 -0.09 5.86
N GLY A 35 -1.91 0.27 7.10
CA GLY A 35 -3.23 0.27 7.74
C GLY A 35 -3.78 1.69 7.95
N GLY A 36 -3.21 2.69 7.26
CA GLY A 36 -3.60 4.09 7.36
C GLY A 36 -2.61 4.98 8.09
N ALA A 37 -2.63 6.27 7.74
CA ALA A 37 -1.89 7.33 8.39
C ALA A 37 -2.86 8.27 9.15
N GLY A 38 -2.38 8.96 10.20
CA GLY A 38 -3.14 10.01 10.88
C GLY A 38 -3.36 9.75 12.37
N ALA A 39 -4.50 10.26 12.90
CA ALA A 39 -4.80 10.26 14.33
C ALA A 39 -5.06 8.86 14.93
N LEU A 40 -5.39 7.85 14.11
CA LEU A 40 -5.50 6.46 14.58
C LEU A 40 -4.21 5.97 15.24
N ALA A 41 -3.06 6.36 14.69
CA ALA A 41 -1.78 6.05 15.31
C ALA A 41 -1.58 6.76 16.67
N ALA A 42 -2.15 7.97 16.84
CA ALA A 42 -2.10 8.69 18.12
C ALA A 42 -3.09 8.11 19.16
N GLU A 43 -4.19 7.48 18.73
CA GLU A 43 -5.14 6.80 19.63
C GLU A 43 -4.65 5.43 20.10
N ALA A 44 -3.73 4.81 19.38
CA ALA A 44 -3.07 3.56 19.78
C ALA A 44 -2.06 3.81 20.92
N THR A 45 -2.45 4.57 21.95
CA THR A 45 -1.62 4.82 23.15
C THR A 45 -1.66 3.66 24.14
N ASN A 46 -2.60 2.73 23.99
CA ASN A 46 -2.74 1.54 24.82
C ASN A 46 -1.97 0.38 24.18
N ASP A 47 -1.05 -0.23 24.91
CA ASP A 47 -0.20 -1.33 24.46
C ASP A 47 -1.00 -2.52 23.90
N SER A 48 -2.14 -2.86 24.51
CA SER A 48 -3.02 -3.93 24.03
C SER A 48 -3.59 -3.62 22.65
N LEU A 49 -3.99 -2.38 22.40
CA LEU A 49 -4.51 -1.95 21.10
C LEU A 49 -3.40 -1.90 20.05
N GLN A 50 -2.20 -1.41 20.41
CA GLN A 50 -1.03 -1.43 19.53
C GLN A 50 -0.68 -2.86 19.12
N GLN A 51 -0.68 -3.79 20.07
CA GLN A 51 -0.43 -5.21 19.82
C GLN A 51 -1.49 -5.80 18.90
N ALA A 52 -2.77 -5.47 19.09
CA ALA A 52 -3.85 -5.93 18.21
C ALA A 52 -3.64 -5.47 16.76
N TYR A 53 -3.34 -4.19 16.53
CA TYR A 53 -3.01 -3.68 15.19
C TYR A 53 -1.79 -4.36 14.59
N THR A 54 -0.71 -4.46 15.36
CA THR A 54 0.56 -5.06 14.93
C THR A 54 0.36 -6.52 14.53
N SER A 55 -0.35 -7.30 15.33
CA SER A 55 -0.63 -8.71 15.05
C SER A 55 -1.37 -8.92 13.73
N VAL A 56 -2.35 -8.07 13.42
CA VAL A 56 -3.09 -8.15 12.14
C VAL A 56 -2.20 -7.75 10.95
N LEU A 57 -1.42 -6.68 11.10
CA LEU A 57 -0.48 -6.25 10.04
C LEU A 57 0.56 -7.34 9.73
N GLU A 58 1.09 -7.98 10.76
CA GLU A 58 2.07 -9.06 10.62
C GLU A 58 1.46 -10.31 10.00
N ALA A 59 0.26 -10.71 10.42
CA ALA A 59 -0.46 -11.83 9.83
C ALA A 59 -0.79 -11.59 8.35
N ALA A 60 -1.21 -10.37 7.99
CA ALA A 60 -1.49 -9.98 6.61
C ALA A 60 -0.21 -9.98 5.76
N ARG A 61 0.89 -9.36 6.27
CA ARG A 61 2.22 -9.43 5.65
C ARG A 61 2.65 -10.87 5.38
N ASP A 62 2.60 -11.72 6.38
CA ASP A 62 3.09 -13.09 6.29
C ASP A 62 2.25 -13.93 5.33
N SER A 63 0.94 -13.67 5.26
CA SER A 63 0.04 -14.27 4.26
C SER A 63 0.43 -13.87 2.83
N GLY A 64 0.69 -12.59 2.57
CA GLY A 64 1.14 -12.11 1.27
C GLY A 64 2.53 -12.64 0.90
N ILE A 65 3.47 -12.64 1.84
CA ILE A 65 4.81 -13.22 1.65
C ILE A 65 4.75 -14.71 1.32
N LYS A 66 3.86 -15.47 1.96
CA LYS A 66 3.65 -16.89 1.65
C LYS A 66 3.22 -17.11 0.19
N ILE A 67 2.31 -16.27 -0.32
CA ILE A 67 1.88 -16.31 -1.72
C ILE A 67 3.06 -16.04 -2.66
N LEU A 68 3.82 -14.98 -2.42
CA LEU A 68 4.97 -14.59 -3.24
C LEU A 68 6.08 -15.65 -3.20
N ALA A 69 6.38 -16.18 -2.02
CA ALA A 69 7.37 -17.23 -1.83
C ALA A 69 7.03 -18.51 -2.62
N ALA A 70 5.73 -18.86 -2.71
CA ALA A 70 5.23 -19.98 -3.49
C ALA A 70 5.17 -19.71 -5.02
N GLY A 71 5.58 -18.51 -5.48
CA GLY A 71 5.56 -18.14 -6.90
C GLY A 71 4.22 -17.55 -7.38
N GLY A 72 3.31 -17.23 -6.45
CA GLY A 72 2.07 -16.51 -6.74
C GLY A 72 2.32 -15.09 -7.24
N SER A 73 1.32 -14.46 -7.85
CA SER A 73 1.46 -13.13 -8.41
C SER A 73 1.44 -12.02 -7.35
N SER A 74 2.05 -10.87 -7.67
CA SER A 74 1.94 -9.65 -6.88
C SER A 74 0.48 -9.22 -6.69
N MET A 75 -0.36 -9.39 -7.71
CA MET A 75 -1.80 -9.15 -7.65
C MET A 75 -2.52 -10.04 -6.62
N ASP A 76 -2.18 -11.34 -6.57
CA ASP A 76 -2.77 -12.26 -5.58
C ASP A 76 -2.37 -11.90 -4.16
N ALA A 77 -1.11 -11.51 -3.98
CA ALA A 77 -0.61 -11.09 -2.67
C ALA A 77 -1.27 -9.79 -2.20
N VAL A 78 -1.39 -8.78 -3.08
CA VAL A 78 -2.03 -7.49 -2.78
C VAL A 78 -3.50 -7.69 -2.41
N GLU A 79 -4.27 -8.43 -3.23
CA GLU A 79 -5.67 -8.71 -2.94
C GLU A 79 -5.84 -9.45 -1.61
N LYS A 80 -5.04 -10.51 -1.37
CA LYS A 80 -5.14 -11.29 -0.14
C LYS A 80 -4.85 -10.46 1.10
N VAL A 81 -3.82 -9.64 1.07
CA VAL A 81 -3.45 -8.75 2.18
C VAL A 81 -4.58 -7.76 2.47
N ILE A 82 -5.11 -7.10 1.44
CA ILE A 82 -6.16 -6.10 1.62
C ILE A 82 -7.46 -6.76 2.09
N ASN A 83 -7.82 -7.94 1.60
CA ASN A 83 -8.98 -8.70 2.10
C ASN A 83 -8.89 -8.98 3.60
N MET A 84 -7.70 -9.32 4.11
CA MET A 84 -7.51 -9.53 5.56
C MET A 84 -7.68 -8.24 6.35
N LEU A 85 -7.27 -7.10 5.79
CA LEU A 85 -7.46 -5.80 6.43
C LEU A 85 -8.92 -5.31 6.33
N GLU A 86 -9.62 -5.59 5.22
CA GLU A 86 -11.05 -5.30 5.05
C GLU A 86 -11.94 -6.14 5.99
N ASP A 87 -11.57 -7.40 6.25
CA ASP A 87 -12.29 -8.28 7.18
C ASP A 87 -12.04 -7.92 8.66
N CYS A 88 -11.04 -7.07 8.95
CA CYS A 88 -10.67 -6.67 10.30
C CYS A 88 -11.40 -5.37 10.72
N PRO A 89 -12.12 -5.36 11.88
CA PRO A 89 -12.83 -4.16 12.33
C PRO A 89 -11.93 -3.02 12.83
N LEU A 90 -10.62 -3.24 12.91
CA LEU A 90 -9.67 -2.23 13.42
C LEU A 90 -9.36 -1.14 12.38
N PHE A 91 -9.38 -1.46 11.08
CA PHE A 91 -8.98 -0.55 10.00
C PHE A 91 -10.19 0.12 9.33
N ASN A 92 -9.99 1.29 8.76
CA ASN A 92 -11.03 2.01 8.02
C ASN A 92 -11.14 1.48 6.58
N ALA A 93 -11.55 0.24 6.44
CA ALA A 93 -11.85 -0.43 5.18
C ALA A 93 -12.77 -1.62 5.44
N GLY A 94 -13.64 -2.00 4.50
CA GLY A 94 -14.54 -3.13 4.66
C GLY A 94 -15.33 -3.07 5.95
N LYS A 95 -15.20 -4.12 6.79
CA LYS A 95 -15.93 -4.29 8.06
C LYS A 95 -15.67 -3.16 9.08
N GLY A 96 -14.47 -2.57 9.09
CA GLY A 96 -14.10 -1.50 10.01
C GLY A 96 -14.30 -0.09 9.46
N ALA A 97 -14.97 0.05 8.30
CA ALA A 97 -15.16 1.32 7.63
C ALA A 97 -15.96 2.32 8.48
N CYS A 98 -15.60 3.59 8.34
CA CYS A 98 -16.36 4.68 8.94
C CYS A 98 -17.69 4.91 8.20
N TYR A 99 -18.62 5.57 8.89
CA TYR A 99 -19.93 5.91 8.34
C TYR A 99 -19.91 7.23 7.59
N ASN A 100 -20.71 7.32 6.54
CA ASN A 100 -21.06 8.57 5.87
C ASN A 100 -22.10 9.34 6.70
N PHE A 101 -22.50 10.52 6.23
CA PHE A 101 -23.43 11.39 6.95
C PHE A 101 -24.83 10.74 7.16
N GLU A 102 -25.23 9.83 6.27
CA GLU A 102 -26.50 9.10 6.35
C GLU A 102 -26.42 7.87 7.29
N GLY A 103 -25.32 7.66 8.01
CA GLY A 103 -25.13 6.51 8.90
C GLY A 103 -24.95 5.18 8.17
N ARG A 104 -24.41 5.20 6.97
CA ARG A 104 -24.13 4.02 6.14
C ARG A 104 -22.65 3.96 5.78
N VAL A 105 -22.12 2.75 5.55
CA VAL A 105 -20.79 2.62 4.94
C VAL A 105 -20.84 2.98 3.46
N SER A 106 -19.75 3.54 2.95
CA SER A 106 -19.59 3.88 1.54
C SER A 106 -18.14 3.64 1.19
N LEU A 107 -17.87 2.47 0.60
CA LEU A 107 -16.54 1.88 0.45
C LEU A 107 -15.99 2.18 -0.93
N ASP A 108 -14.67 2.37 -0.99
CA ASP A 108 -13.92 2.64 -2.20
C ASP A 108 -12.70 1.73 -2.24
N ALA A 109 -12.36 1.16 -3.41
CA ALA A 109 -11.14 0.38 -3.58
C ALA A 109 -10.64 0.42 -5.02
N SER A 110 -9.33 0.27 -5.19
CA SER A 110 -8.72 0.06 -6.50
C SER A 110 -7.51 -0.87 -6.43
N ILE A 111 -7.22 -1.52 -7.55
CA ILE A 111 -6.07 -2.39 -7.75
C ILE A 111 -5.51 -2.18 -9.15
N MET A 112 -4.18 -2.22 -9.30
CA MET A 112 -3.51 -2.02 -10.58
C MET A 112 -2.37 -3.02 -10.76
N ASP A 113 -2.29 -3.60 -11.96
CA ASP A 113 -1.20 -4.46 -12.43
C ASP A 113 -0.15 -3.61 -13.15
N GLY A 114 1.09 -3.64 -12.65
CA GLY A 114 2.18 -2.88 -13.24
C GLY A 114 2.72 -3.46 -14.55
N SER A 115 2.36 -4.69 -14.90
CA SER A 115 2.89 -5.38 -16.09
C SER A 115 2.27 -4.87 -17.39
N ASP A 116 0.97 -4.58 -17.38
CA ASP A 116 0.18 -4.16 -18.55
C ASP A 116 -0.64 -2.88 -18.31
N LEU A 117 -0.49 -2.26 -17.14
CA LEU A 117 -1.18 -1.05 -16.68
C LEU A 117 -2.70 -1.23 -16.54
N LYS A 118 -3.21 -2.46 -16.57
CA LYS A 118 -4.62 -2.71 -16.29
C LYS A 118 -4.95 -2.36 -14.84
N ALA A 119 -6.10 -1.76 -14.65
CA ALA A 119 -6.58 -1.37 -13.36
C ALA A 119 -8.07 -1.63 -13.22
N GLY A 120 -8.51 -1.79 -11.98
CA GLY A 120 -9.92 -1.87 -11.66
C GLY A 120 -10.21 -1.15 -10.37
N ALA A 121 -11.39 -0.55 -10.28
CA ALA A 121 -11.83 0.21 -9.13
C ALA A 121 -13.33 0.07 -8.89
N VAL A 122 -13.72 0.18 -7.63
CA VAL A 122 -15.11 0.36 -7.21
C VAL A 122 -15.20 1.55 -6.26
N ALA A 123 -16.27 2.34 -6.37
CA ALA A 123 -16.47 3.54 -5.56
C ALA A 123 -17.90 3.65 -5.05
N GLY A 124 -18.07 4.10 -3.79
CA GLY A 124 -19.37 4.37 -3.20
C GLY A 124 -20.24 3.11 -3.01
N VAL A 125 -19.64 1.94 -2.81
CA VAL A 125 -20.37 0.68 -2.58
C VAL A 125 -20.65 0.48 -1.09
N GLY A 126 -21.79 -0.12 -0.74
CA GLY A 126 -22.21 -0.23 0.67
C GLY A 126 -22.50 -1.66 1.14
N ASP A 127 -22.32 -2.65 0.29
CA ASP A 127 -22.77 -4.03 0.50
C ASP A 127 -21.76 -5.09 0.04
N ILE A 128 -20.71 -4.70 -0.67
CA ILE A 128 -19.66 -5.62 -1.10
C ILE A 128 -18.74 -5.94 0.08
N LYS A 129 -18.67 -7.22 0.47
CA LYS A 129 -17.85 -7.66 1.60
C LYS A 129 -16.39 -7.20 1.48
N ASN A 130 -15.80 -7.46 0.31
CA ASN A 130 -14.41 -7.15 0.01
C ASN A 130 -14.31 -6.28 -1.26
N PRO A 131 -14.34 -4.96 -1.14
CA PRO A 131 -14.26 -4.03 -2.27
C PRO A 131 -13.03 -4.23 -3.16
N ILE A 132 -11.89 -4.62 -2.59
CA ILE A 132 -10.67 -4.89 -3.38
C ILE A 132 -10.84 -6.06 -4.35
N SER A 133 -11.58 -7.10 -3.96
CA SER A 133 -11.89 -8.22 -4.85
C SER A 133 -12.84 -7.80 -5.96
N ALA A 134 -13.77 -6.89 -5.68
CA ALA A 134 -14.63 -6.31 -6.73
C ALA A 134 -13.80 -5.44 -7.69
N ALA A 135 -12.89 -4.62 -7.20
CA ALA A 135 -11.96 -3.87 -8.03
C ALA A 135 -11.13 -4.79 -8.93
N ARG A 136 -10.63 -5.92 -8.40
CA ARG A 136 -9.93 -6.93 -9.20
C ARG A 136 -10.84 -7.55 -10.28
N LYS A 137 -12.10 -7.82 -9.97
CA LYS A 137 -13.08 -8.33 -10.97
C LYS A 137 -13.37 -7.29 -12.05
N VAL A 138 -13.44 -6.01 -11.71
CA VAL A 138 -13.55 -4.95 -12.73
C VAL A 138 -12.37 -5.03 -13.71
N LEU A 139 -11.14 -5.16 -13.21
CA LEU A 139 -9.93 -5.29 -14.02
C LEU A 139 -9.95 -6.54 -14.90
N THR A 140 -10.39 -7.70 -14.37
CA THR A 140 -10.21 -9.00 -15.07
C THR A 140 -11.42 -9.41 -15.91
N SER A 141 -12.61 -8.89 -15.63
CA SER A 141 -13.89 -9.42 -16.17
C SER A 141 -14.75 -8.33 -16.78
N SER A 142 -14.22 -7.13 -17.01
CA SER A 142 -14.94 -6.05 -17.68
C SER A 142 -14.01 -5.22 -18.58
N PRO A 143 -14.56 -4.47 -19.55
CA PRO A 143 -13.78 -3.50 -20.32
C PRO A 143 -13.56 -2.17 -19.59
N TYR A 144 -14.11 -2.02 -18.38
CA TYR A 144 -14.10 -0.77 -17.63
C TYR A 144 -12.93 -0.72 -16.63
N VAL A 145 -12.57 0.48 -16.22
CA VAL A 145 -11.59 0.70 -15.14
C VAL A 145 -12.27 0.95 -13.82
N MET A 146 -13.45 1.57 -13.80
CA MET A 146 -14.13 1.95 -12.56
C MET A 146 -15.65 1.75 -12.69
N LEU A 147 -16.22 1.15 -11.65
CA LEU A 147 -17.68 1.05 -11.44
C LEU A 147 -18.05 1.70 -10.11
N SER A 148 -19.28 2.19 -9.97
CA SER A 148 -19.71 2.85 -8.75
C SER A 148 -21.12 2.48 -8.29
N GLY A 149 -21.36 2.67 -6.97
CA GLY A 149 -22.67 2.54 -6.36
C GLY A 149 -23.38 1.22 -6.68
N LYS A 150 -24.68 1.30 -6.92
CA LYS A 150 -25.54 0.13 -7.16
C LYS A 150 -25.08 -0.72 -8.35
N GLY A 151 -24.61 -0.09 -9.44
CA GLY A 151 -24.11 -0.82 -10.61
C GLY A 151 -22.88 -1.67 -10.30
N ALA A 152 -21.97 -1.15 -9.44
CA ALA A 152 -20.82 -1.92 -8.97
C ALA A 152 -21.24 -3.11 -8.08
N SER A 153 -22.26 -2.93 -7.23
CA SER A 153 -22.82 -4.02 -6.40
C SER A 153 -23.48 -5.12 -7.25
N GLU A 154 -24.24 -4.73 -8.26
CA GLU A 154 -24.85 -5.67 -9.21
C GLU A 154 -23.77 -6.46 -9.98
N PHE A 155 -22.74 -5.76 -10.48
CA PHE A 155 -21.60 -6.42 -11.13
C PHE A 155 -20.90 -7.40 -10.19
N ALA A 156 -20.60 -6.99 -8.95
CA ALA A 156 -19.94 -7.84 -7.95
C ALA A 156 -20.76 -9.13 -7.69
N LYS A 157 -22.07 -9.01 -7.56
CA LYS A 157 -23.00 -10.15 -7.42
C LYS A 157 -22.94 -11.08 -8.63
N LEU A 158 -22.97 -10.55 -9.86
CA LEU A 158 -22.83 -11.33 -11.09
C LEU A 158 -21.49 -12.06 -11.18
N GLN A 159 -20.43 -11.49 -10.60
CA GLN A 159 -19.11 -12.12 -10.53
C GLN A 159 -18.96 -13.11 -9.36
N GLY A 160 -20.05 -13.43 -8.64
CA GLY A 160 -20.06 -14.39 -7.53
C GLY A 160 -19.38 -13.88 -6.25
N LEU A 161 -19.19 -12.57 -6.12
CA LEU A 161 -18.64 -11.99 -4.90
C LEU A 161 -19.69 -11.93 -3.79
N LYS A 162 -19.20 -11.98 -2.55
CA LYS A 162 -20.07 -11.98 -1.38
C LYS A 162 -20.64 -10.59 -1.14
N ILE A 163 -21.95 -10.49 -1.16
CA ILE A 163 -22.73 -9.32 -0.77
C ILE A 163 -23.19 -9.52 0.66
N GLU A 164 -23.05 -8.50 1.49
CA GLU A 164 -23.38 -8.52 2.92
C GLU A 164 -24.44 -7.47 3.25
N ASP A 165 -25.21 -7.77 4.25
CA ASP A 165 -26.12 -6.82 4.86
C ASP A 165 -25.36 -5.73 5.61
N SER A 166 -25.98 -4.56 5.79
CA SER A 166 -25.38 -3.41 6.50
C SER A 166 -24.93 -3.75 7.92
N SER A 167 -25.54 -4.73 8.58
CA SER A 167 -25.16 -5.18 9.91
C SER A 167 -23.76 -5.82 9.95
N TYR A 168 -23.28 -6.39 8.85
CA TYR A 168 -21.94 -6.92 8.75
C TYR A 168 -20.86 -5.84 8.98
N PHE A 169 -21.11 -4.63 8.51
CA PHE A 169 -20.19 -3.49 8.60
C PHE A 169 -20.32 -2.72 9.92
N PHE A 170 -21.29 -3.10 10.76
CA PHE A 170 -21.49 -2.42 12.04
C PHE A 170 -20.31 -2.69 12.99
N THR A 171 -19.73 -1.62 13.51
CA THR A 171 -18.83 -1.65 14.65
C THR A 171 -19.23 -0.57 15.65
N GLU A 172 -19.31 -0.91 16.92
CA GLU A 172 -19.68 0.03 17.98
C GLU A 172 -18.74 1.25 18.02
N ARG A 173 -17.45 1.02 17.78
CA ARG A 173 -16.43 2.08 17.71
C ARG A 173 -16.74 3.12 16.64
N GLN A 174 -17.02 2.70 15.41
CA GLN A 174 -17.32 3.61 14.30
C GLN A 174 -18.68 4.27 14.47
N TRP A 175 -19.65 3.56 15.01
CA TRP A 175 -20.97 4.11 15.31
C TRP A 175 -20.91 5.22 16.36
N LYS A 176 -20.21 4.98 17.48
CA LYS A 176 -19.98 6.02 18.50
C LYS A 176 -19.28 7.25 17.93
N ALA A 177 -18.29 7.07 17.06
CA ALA A 177 -17.61 8.17 16.41
C ALA A 177 -18.53 8.95 15.46
N HIS A 178 -19.41 8.26 14.73
CA HIS A 178 -20.39 8.86 13.83
C HIS A 178 -21.38 9.76 14.58
N ILE A 179 -22.05 9.23 15.63
CA ILE A 179 -23.04 9.99 16.41
C ILE A 179 -22.41 11.11 17.24
N ALA A 180 -21.16 10.99 17.65
CA ALA A 180 -20.43 12.06 18.32
C ALA A 180 -20.14 13.26 17.40
N GLY A 181 -20.49 13.18 16.11
CA GLY A 181 -20.28 14.26 15.15
C GLY A 181 -18.80 14.61 14.92
N LEU A 182 -17.89 13.67 15.28
CA LEU A 182 -16.47 13.87 15.11
C LEU A 182 -16.19 14.03 13.62
N GLU A 183 -16.13 15.28 13.15
CA GLU A 183 -15.52 15.57 11.85
C GLU A 183 -14.13 14.97 11.86
N SER A 184 -13.96 14.01 11.04
CA SER A 184 -12.87 13.07 11.18
C SER A 184 -11.55 13.69 10.76
N LYS A 185 -10.75 14.05 11.74
CA LYS A 185 -9.28 14.01 11.59
C LYS A 185 -8.76 12.56 11.59
N LYS A 186 -9.65 11.57 11.65
CA LYS A 186 -9.32 10.14 11.62
C LYS A 186 -9.19 9.70 10.17
N LEU A 187 -8.01 9.91 9.63
CA LEU A 187 -7.62 9.37 8.34
C LEU A 187 -7.27 7.89 8.55
N GLY A 188 -7.76 7.06 7.68
CA GLY A 188 -7.44 5.64 7.68
C GLY A 188 -7.80 5.07 6.31
N THR A 189 -6.94 4.28 5.76
CA THR A 189 -7.05 3.63 4.46
C THR A 189 -6.12 2.45 4.53
N VAL A 190 -6.47 1.30 4.02
CA VAL A 190 -5.54 0.17 3.93
C VAL A 190 -4.98 0.06 2.53
N GLY A 191 -3.73 -0.38 2.43
CA GLY A 191 -3.12 -0.58 1.13
C GLY A 191 -1.96 -1.54 1.15
N CYS A 192 -1.63 -2.05 -0.02
CA CYS A 192 -0.54 -2.99 -0.20
C CYS A 192 0.12 -2.77 -1.58
N VAL A 193 1.43 -2.87 -1.61
CA VAL A 193 2.23 -2.96 -2.84
C VAL A 193 3.12 -4.18 -2.78
N ALA A 194 3.29 -4.87 -3.89
CA ALA A 194 4.09 -6.08 -3.97
C ALA A 194 4.88 -6.17 -5.26
N LEU A 195 6.05 -6.82 -5.17
CA LEU A 195 6.87 -7.28 -6.29
C LEU A 195 6.93 -8.81 -6.23
N ASP A 196 6.59 -9.50 -7.31
CA ASP A 196 6.66 -10.96 -7.38
C ASP A 196 7.98 -11.45 -8.01
N LYS A 197 8.19 -12.78 -7.96
CA LYS A 197 9.40 -13.44 -8.51
C LYS A 197 9.59 -13.24 -10.02
N ARG A 198 8.55 -12.88 -10.74
CA ARG A 198 8.59 -12.58 -12.18
C ARG A 198 8.95 -11.13 -12.47
N GLY A 199 9.12 -10.30 -11.41
CA GLY A 199 9.43 -8.90 -11.53
C GLY A 199 8.19 -8.02 -11.77
N ASN A 200 6.98 -8.53 -11.54
CA ASN A 200 5.75 -7.76 -11.70
C ASN A 200 5.40 -7.04 -10.41
N LEU A 201 5.09 -5.77 -10.56
CA LEU A 201 4.59 -4.90 -9.50
C LEU A 201 3.06 -4.86 -9.49
N ALA A 202 2.47 -4.81 -8.31
CA ALA A 202 1.06 -4.51 -8.13
C ALA A 202 0.85 -3.54 -6.96
N ALA A 203 -0.21 -2.75 -7.04
CA ALA A 203 -0.67 -1.87 -5.98
C ALA A 203 -2.17 -2.02 -5.77
N GLY A 204 -2.61 -1.89 -4.53
CA GLY A 204 -4.02 -1.82 -4.19
C GLY A 204 -4.26 -0.95 -2.96
N THR A 205 -5.44 -0.35 -2.91
CA THR A 205 -5.88 0.54 -1.82
C THR A 205 -7.37 0.34 -1.59
N SER A 206 -7.80 0.32 -0.32
CA SER A 206 -9.21 0.18 0.07
C SER A 206 -9.54 1.04 1.28
N THR A 207 -10.75 1.64 1.31
CA THR A 207 -11.12 2.61 2.36
C THR A 207 -12.64 2.73 2.55
N GLY A 208 -13.05 3.13 3.77
CA GLY A 208 -14.37 3.72 4.04
C GLY A 208 -14.45 5.22 3.74
N GLY A 209 -13.31 5.85 3.38
CA GLY A 209 -13.23 7.30 3.18
C GLY A 209 -13.18 8.10 4.48
N MET A 210 -13.75 9.31 4.47
CA MET A 210 -13.83 10.19 5.62
C MET A 210 -15.12 9.94 6.42
N MET A 211 -15.02 10.01 7.74
CA MET A 211 -16.19 9.98 8.62
C MET A 211 -17.16 11.11 8.27
N ASN A 212 -18.45 10.83 8.30
CA ASN A 212 -19.50 11.80 8.01
C ASN A 212 -19.38 12.50 6.63
N LYS A 213 -18.71 11.84 5.66
CA LYS A 213 -18.66 12.32 4.28
C LYS A 213 -20.08 12.46 3.70
N LYS A 214 -20.31 13.49 2.90
CA LYS A 214 -21.62 13.86 2.32
C LYS A 214 -21.61 13.73 0.80
N TRP A 215 -22.80 13.74 0.21
CA TRP A 215 -23.03 13.89 -1.24
C TRP A 215 -22.30 12.88 -2.12
N GLY A 216 -22.08 11.65 -1.59
CA GLY A 216 -21.35 10.63 -2.35
C GLY A 216 -19.85 10.94 -2.52
N ARG A 217 -19.24 11.69 -1.59
CA ARG A 217 -17.81 12.03 -1.66
C ARG A 217 -16.96 10.78 -1.87
N ILE A 218 -16.12 10.83 -2.87
CA ILE A 218 -15.09 9.84 -3.21
C ILE A 218 -13.72 10.46 -2.95
N GLY A 219 -12.82 9.71 -2.28
CA GLY A 219 -11.43 10.11 -2.05
C GLY A 219 -10.49 9.64 -3.16
N ASP A 220 -9.20 9.65 -2.83
CA ASP A 220 -8.12 9.24 -3.72
C ASP A 220 -8.04 7.73 -3.96
N SER A 221 -8.46 6.92 -2.99
CA SER A 221 -8.23 5.47 -2.99
C SER A 221 -8.73 4.74 -4.25
N PRO A 222 -9.92 5.03 -4.82
CA PRO A 222 -10.38 4.38 -6.05
C PRO A 222 -9.84 5.05 -7.32
N VAL A 223 -9.17 6.21 -7.21
CA VAL A 223 -8.70 6.99 -8.35
C VAL A 223 -7.28 6.57 -8.72
N ILE A 224 -7.18 5.85 -9.85
CA ILE A 224 -5.88 5.42 -10.40
C ILE A 224 -5.02 6.65 -10.71
N GLY A 225 -3.79 6.64 -10.20
CA GLY A 225 -2.85 7.76 -10.29
C GLY A 225 -2.90 8.71 -9.09
N ALA A 226 -3.98 8.71 -8.31
CA ALA A 226 -4.07 9.50 -7.07
C ALA A 226 -3.71 8.67 -5.83
N GLY A 227 -4.52 7.68 -5.48
CA GLY A 227 -4.32 6.82 -4.31
C GLY A 227 -3.59 5.51 -4.61
N THR A 228 -3.64 5.04 -5.85
CA THR A 228 -3.11 3.75 -6.29
C THR A 228 -2.47 3.89 -7.66
N TYR A 229 -1.26 3.34 -7.82
CA TYR A 229 -0.61 3.25 -9.13
C TYR A 229 0.40 2.11 -9.16
N ALA A 230 0.53 1.41 -10.30
CA ALA A 230 1.58 0.43 -10.52
C ALA A 230 2.08 0.46 -11.97
N ASN A 231 3.41 0.40 -12.14
CA ASN A 231 4.07 0.31 -13.44
C ASN A 231 5.43 -0.38 -13.26
N ASN A 232 5.64 -1.51 -13.91
CA ASN A 232 6.90 -2.27 -13.85
C ASN A 232 8.13 -1.46 -14.29
N LYS A 233 7.95 -0.39 -15.07
CA LYS A 233 9.05 0.48 -15.49
C LYS A 233 9.49 1.46 -14.40
N THR A 234 8.68 1.67 -13.37
CA THR A 234 8.93 2.68 -12.33
C THR A 234 8.68 2.14 -10.92
N CYS A 235 7.44 2.16 -10.46
CA CYS A 235 7.08 1.76 -9.10
C CYS A 235 5.61 1.34 -8.96
N ALA A 236 5.32 0.70 -7.83
CA ALA A 236 3.97 0.53 -7.28
C ALA A 236 3.80 1.44 -6.06
N VAL A 237 2.64 2.08 -5.92
CA VAL A 237 2.34 3.07 -4.88
C VAL A 237 0.94 2.86 -4.32
N SER A 238 0.80 2.92 -3.00
CA SER A 238 -0.49 3.03 -2.31
C SER A 238 -0.44 4.17 -1.29
N CYS A 239 -1.46 5.01 -1.30
CA CYS A 239 -1.53 6.24 -0.52
C CYS A 239 -2.59 6.17 0.58
N THR A 240 -2.44 7.02 1.59
CA THR A 240 -3.40 7.19 2.68
C THR A 240 -3.31 8.62 3.20
N GLY A 241 -4.45 9.31 3.33
CA GLY A 241 -4.45 10.70 3.80
C GLY A 241 -5.73 11.44 3.50
N THR A 242 -5.63 12.78 3.43
CA THR A 242 -6.72 13.64 3.00
C THR A 242 -6.84 13.58 1.49
N GLY A 243 -7.75 12.76 0.99
CA GLY A 243 -7.88 12.37 -0.43
C GLY A 243 -7.93 13.52 -1.41
N GLU A 244 -8.52 14.65 -1.04
CA GLU A 244 -8.62 15.86 -1.86
C GLU A 244 -7.25 16.37 -2.33
N PHE A 245 -6.24 16.32 -1.47
CA PHE A 245 -4.89 16.74 -1.83
C PHE A 245 -4.19 15.69 -2.69
N PHE A 246 -4.40 14.40 -2.40
CA PHE A 246 -3.83 13.30 -3.18
C PHE A 246 -4.38 13.27 -4.61
N ILE A 247 -5.68 13.58 -4.79
CA ILE A 247 -6.30 13.73 -6.12
C ILE A 247 -5.70 14.93 -6.85
N ARG A 248 -5.67 16.10 -6.22
CA ARG A 248 -5.18 17.36 -6.83
C ARG A 248 -3.73 17.27 -7.27
N LEU A 249 -2.89 16.55 -6.50
CA LEU A 249 -1.47 16.34 -6.81
C LEU A 249 -1.24 15.09 -7.68
N SER A 250 -2.25 14.25 -7.91
CA SER A 250 -2.08 12.94 -8.58
C SER A 250 -0.92 12.14 -7.97
N VAL A 251 -0.88 12.04 -6.64
CA VAL A 251 0.30 11.66 -5.84
C VAL A 251 0.94 10.37 -6.31
N ALA A 252 0.15 9.30 -6.52
CA ALA A 252 0.70 8.00 -6.90
C ALA A 252 1.34 8.03 -8.30
N ARG A 253 0.76 8.78 -9.27
CA ARG A 253 1.34 8.94 -10.61
C ARG A 253 2.51 9.92 -10.61
N ASP A 254 2.46 10.98 -9.82
CA ASP A 254 3.56 11.95 -9.71
C ASP A 254 4.83 11.27 -9.21
N MET A 255 4.72 10.36 -8.22
CA MET A 255 5.86 9.54 -7.76
C MET A 255 6.47 8.72 -8.91
N SER A 256 5.64 8.04 -9.69
CA SER A 256 6.09 7.30 -10.87
C SER A 256 6.73 8.22 -11.92
N ALA A 257 6.17 9.42 -12.14
CA ALA A 257 6.72 10.42 -13.07
C ALA A 257 8.09 10.95 -12.62
N MET A 258 8.29 11.17 -11.33
CA MET A 258 9.59 11.58 -10.80
C MET A 258 10.66 10.51 -11.03
N ILE A 259 10.32 9.23 -10.86
CA ILE A 259 11.23 8.12 -11.17
C ILE A 259 11.49 8.04 -12.68
N GLU A 260 10.43 8.14 -13.49
CA GLU A 260 10.49 8.00 -14.95
C GLU A 260 11.29 9.11 -15.61
N TYR A 261 10.99 10.37 -15.28
CA TYR A 261 11.52 11.54 -16.00
C TYR A 261 12.71 12.19 -15.29
N LYS A 262 12.67 12.29 -13.95
CA LYS A 262 13.77 12.90 -13.18
C LYS A 262 14.81 11.88 -12.72
N LYS A 263 14.57 10.57 -12.93
CA LYS A 263 15.42 9.48 -12.44
C LYS A 263 15.64 9.53 -10.92
N SER A 264 14.64 10.05 -10.20
CA SER A 264 14.69 10.16 -8.75
C SER A 264 14.76 8.78 -8.11
N ASP A 265 15.49 8.69 -7.01
CA ASP A 265 15.38 7.55 -6.09
C ASP A 265 13.98 7.50 -5.49
N ILE A 266 13.46 6.28 -5.27
CA ILE A 266 12.07 6.09 -4.83
C ILE A 266 11.77 6.74 -3.47
N GLN A 267 12.70 6.68 -2.49
CA GLN A 267 12.50 7.32 -1.20
C GLN A 267 12.56 8.85 -1.33
N SER A 268 13.49 9.36 -2.12
CA SER A 268 13.60 10.81 -2.38
C SER A 268 12.33 11.35 -3.08
N ALA A 269 11.75 10.59 -4.01
CA ALA A 269 10.49 10.95 -4.65
C ALA A 269 9.32 10.97 -3.64
N ALA A 270 9.25 9.94 -2.78
CA ALA A 270 8.23 9.86 -1.73
C ALA A 270 8.31 11.05 -0.76
N ASP A 271 9.53 11.42 -0.33
CA ASP A 271 9.74 12.51 0.62
C ASP A 271 9.47 13.88 -0.03
N GLU A 272 9.87 14.11 -1.26
CA GLU A 272 9.53 15.34 -2.00
C GLU A 272 8.02 15.54 -2.10
N ILE A 273 7.27 14.45 -2.34
CA ILE A 273 5.81 14.52 -2.47
C ILE A 273 5.16 14.75 -1.10
N ILE A 274 5.48 13.93 -0.11
CA ILE A 274 4.77 13.93 1.18
C ILE A 274 5.24 15.05 2.09
N GLN A 275 6.54 15.26 2.22
CA GLN A 275 7.06 16.26 3.16
C GLN A 275 6.98 17.67 2.60
N LYS A 276 7.12 17.84 1.27
CA LYS A 276 7.14 19.15 0.64
C LYS A 276 5.84 19.48 -0.07
N LYS A 277 5.54 18.86 -1.23
CA LYS A 277 4.36 19.23 -2.04
C LYS A 277 3.04 19.12 -1.27
N LEU A 278 2.84 18.02 -0.53
CA LEU A 278 1.66 17.83 0.30
C LEU A 278 1.65 18.80 1.49
N GLY A 279 2.82 19.01 2.12
CA GLY A 279 2.99 19.95 3.23
C GLY A 279 2.70 21.40 2.85
N GLU A 280 3.13 21.86 1.67
CA GLU A 280 2.84 23.19 1.12
C GLU A 280 1.35 23.47 0.95
N LEU A 281 0.55 22.42 0.76
CA LEU A 281 -0.92 22.50 0.71
C LEU A 281 -1.59 22.30 2.09
N ASN A 282 -0.82 22.19 3.17
CA ASN A 282 -1.28 21.77 4.50
C ASN A 282 -2.00 20.41 4.50
N GLY A 283 -1.68 19.54 3.53
CA GLY A 283 -2.20 18.20 3.43
C GLY A 283 -1.52 17.25 4.42
N GLN A 284 -2.27 16.26 4.88
CA GLN A 284 -1.77 15.23 5.79
C GLN A 284 -1.98 13.84 5.21
N GLY A 285 -0.96 12.98 5.42
CA GLY A 285 -1.04 11.59 4.99
C GLY A 285 0.33 10.95 4.81
N GLY A 286 0.36 9.89 4.03
CA GLY A 286 1.57 9.14 3.71
C GLY A 286 1.35 8.21 2.52
N LEU A 287 2.41 7.56 2.13
CA LEU A 287 2.42 6.53 1.10
C LEU A 287 3.43 5.43 1.41
N ILE A 288 3.19 4.31 0.79
CA ILE A 288 4.16 3.23 0.63
C ILE A 288 4.43 3.02 -0.86
N GLY A 289 5.67 2.66 -1.19
CA GLY A 289 6.07 2.38 -2.57
C GLY A 289 7.10 1.28 -2.68
N LEU A 290 7.11 0.61 -3.85
CA LEU A 290 8.16 -0.32 -4.27
C LEU A 290 8.62 0.02 -5.67
N ASP A 291 9.93 0.08 -5.91
CA ASP A 291 10.45 0.15 -7.28
C ASP A 291 10.59 -1.25 -7.91
N SER A 292 10.90 -1.29 -9.20
CA SER A 292 11.10 -2.53 -9.96
C SER A 292 12.29 -3.38 -9.51
N LYS A 293 13.15 -2.86 -8.62
CA LYS A 293 14.30 -3.57 -8.02
C LYS A 293 13.97 -4.08 -6.61
N GLY A 294 12.76 -3.81 -6.10
CA GLY A 294 12.32 -4.18 -4.76
C GLY A 294 12.77 -3.21 -3.67
N LYS A 295 13.28 -2.02 -4.02
CA LYS A 295 13.56 -0.98 -3.03
C LYS A 295 12.24 -0.39 -2.55
N ALA A 296 12.03 -0.42 -1.23
CA ALA A 296 10.85 0.13 -0.59
C ALA A 296 11.04 1.62 -0.26
N ALA A 297 9.96 2.38 -0.34
CA ALA A 297 9.83 3.72 0.20
C ALA A 297 8.64 3.82 1.15
N ILE A 298 8.81 4.58 2.22
CA ILE A 298 7.80 4.91 3.21
C ILE A 298 7.96 6.39 3.54
N SER A 299 6.92 7.17 3.32
CA SER A 299 6.91 8.58 3.73
C SER A 299 5.55 8.98 4.28
N PHE A 300 5.52 9.67 5.42
CA PHE A 300 4.31 10.22 6.02
C PHE A 300 4.63 11.45 6.87
N ASN A 301 3.73 12.44 6.86
CA ASN A 301 3.84 13.69 7.62
C ASN A 301 2.87 13.76 8.81
N THR A 302 2.25 12.63 9.16
CA THR A 302 1.37 12.46 10.31
C THR A 302 2.15 11.93 11.53
N PRO A 303 1.56 11.93 12.76
CA PRO A 303 2.21 11.34 13.94
C PRO A 303 2.58 9.87 13.80
N GLY A 304 1.84 9.13 12.97
CA GLY A 304 2.13 7.74 12.68
C GLY A 304 1.42 7.23 11.44
N MET A 305 1.89 6.05 10.98
CA MET A 305 1.30 5.26 9.91
C MET A 305 1.47 3.78 10.24
N PHE A 306 0.37 3.05 10.37
CA PHE A 306 0.38 1.61 10.52
C PHE A 306 1.00 0.97 9.29
N ARG A 307 2.04 0.16 9.46
CA ARG A 307 2.77 -0.43 8.33
C ARG A 307 3.46 -1.73 8.69
N ALA A 308 3.63 -2.60 7.69
CA ALA A 308 4.47 -3.79 7.78
C ALA A 308 5.17 -4.07 6.46
N TYR A 309 6.32 -4.72 6.54
CA TYR A 309 7.20 -5.05 5.42
C TYR A 309 7.71 -6.47 5.54
N GLY A 310 7.92 -7.14 4.42
CA GLY A 310 8.62 -8.41 4.34
C GLY A 310 9.24 -8.63 2.96
N ASP A 311 10.35 -9.36 2.92
CA ASP A 311 11.07 -9.66 1.69
C ASP A 311 11.65 -11.08 1.61
N SER A 312 12.16 -11.44 0.44
CA SER A 312 12.76 -12.74 0.15
C SER A 312 14.06 -13.02 0.90
N ASN A 313 14.70 -12.01 1.48
CA ASN A 313 15.91 -12.15 2.29
C ASN A 313 15.60 -12.40 3.77
N GLY A 314 14.30 -12.48 4.12
CA GLY A 314 13.82 -12.72 5.48
C GLY A 314 13.72 -11.47 6.35
N LYS A 315 13.98 -10.27 5.79
CA LYS A 315 13.78 -9.02 6.53
C LYS A 315 12.29 -8.77 6.73
N LYS A 316 11.90 -8.53 7.95
CA LYS A 316 10.53 -8.19 8.34
C LYS A 316 10.54 -7.05 9.35
N PHE A 317 9.58 -6.16 9.25
CA PHE A 317 9.26 -5.21 10.31
C PHE A 317 7.79 -4.87 10.32
N SER A 318 7.33 -4.30 11.40
CA SER A 318 6.04 -3.63 11.57
C SER A 318 6.25 -2.35 12.39
N GLY A 319 5.40 -1.36 12.22
CA GLY A 319 5.51 -0.10 12.95
C GLY A 319 4.23 0.72 12.87
N ILE A 320 4.07 1.61 13.86
CA ILE A 320 2.93 2.52 13.99
C ILE A 320 3.42 3.96 13.99
N PHE A 321 4.35 4.30 14.86
CA PHE A 321 4.90 5.64 15.04
C PHE A 321 6.16 5.89 14.17
N LYS A 322 6.63 7.15 14.16
CA LYS A 322 7.92 7.53 13.54
C LYS A 322 9.08 6.86 14.22
#